data_53e563e26da093775c15116a217a15aa
#
_entry.id   53e563e26da093775c15116a217a15aa
#
_cell.length_a   1.000
_cell.length_b   1.000
_cell.length_c   1.000
_cell.angle_alpha   90.00
_cell.angle_beta   90.00
_cell.angle_gamma   90.00
#
_symmetry.space_group_name_H-M   'P 1'
#
loop_
_entity.id
_entity.type
_entity.pdbx_description
1 polymer ?
#
loop_
_entity_poly.entity_id
_entity_poly.type
_entity_poly.pdbx_seq_one_letter_code
_entity_poly.pdbx_strand_id
1 'polypeptide(L)'
;RSEARSVSEARPTTNVESMFSSIFRSAFGMEAVVGGLVGQGVKMAIEMGMKRGVFSNEAGLGSSVMVHCNSNVKEPVSQGMWGIFSVFTDTIVVCSLTAFTILSSGLFDLQTGRLAEEFAYLEKQTGSIVGVAFQANFGEFGRYFVAIALLLFAFSTSLGWSHYGTKAFEYLFGTKATLFYKIVFVLAIFGGATMGENLAWELSDTFNGMMMIPNLIGVLVLSPMVYKCTKNYIDRHVRHM
;
A
#
# COMPACT_ATOMS: atom_id res chain seq x y z
N ARG A 1 30.32 7.84 7.75
CA ARG A 1 30.59 7.71 9.22
C ARG A 1 29.98 8.86 10.03
N SER A 2 29.85 10.08 9.48
CA SER A 2 29.19 11.22 10.13
C SER A 2 27.67 11.07 10.16
N GLU A 3 27.07 10.59 9.08
CA GLU A 3 25.62 10.36 8.98
C GLU A 3 25.12 9.25 9.94
N ALA A 4 25.90 8.16 10.09
CA ALA A 4 25.55 7.10 11.03
C ALA A 4 25.65 7.54 12.51
N ARG A 5 26.41 8.60 12.80
CA ARG A 5 26.53 9.15 14.15
C ARG A 5 25.36 10.05 14.50
N SER A 6 24.87 10.88 13.57
CA SER A 6 23.69 11.73 13.75
C SER A 6 22.41 10.91 13.98
N VAL A 7 22.24 9.82 13.23
CA VAL A 7 21.09 8.90 13.41
C VAL A 7 21.14 8.17 14.76
N SER A 8 22.34 7.88 15.30
CA SER A 8 22.49 7.21 16.60
C SER A 8 22.29 8.15 17.81
N GLU A 9 22.49 9.45 17.63
CA GLU A 9 22.34 10.45 18.71
C GLU A 9 20.93 11.01 18.83
N ALA A 10 20.11 10.94 17.77
CA ALA A 10 18.70 11.31 17.78
C ALA A 10 17.87 10.20 18.46
N ARG A 11 17.92 10.11 19.77
CA ARG A 11 16.99 9.28 20.56
C ARG A 11 15.78 10.12 20.98
N PRO A 12 14.63 10.00 20.33
CA PRO A 12 13.44 10.62 20.83
C PRO A 12 12.88 9.80 21.98
N THR A 13 12.58 10.46 23.07
CA THR A 13 11.71 9.97 24.15
C THR A 13 10.24 10.06 23.73
N THR A 14 9.89 9.67 22.52
CA THR A 14 8.51 9.72 22.06
C THR A 14 7.75 8.50 22.57
N ASN A 15 6.90 8.73 23.56
CA ASN A 15 5.99 7.71 24.07
C ASN A 15 4.89 7.42 23.03
N VAL A 16 4.41 6.18 22.98
CA VAL A 16 3.28 5.75 22.14
C VAL A 16 2.07 6.68 22.30
N GLU A 17 1.81 7.14 23.54
CA GLU A 17 0.75 8.11 23.86
C GLU A 17 0.92 9.45 23.15
N SER A 18 2.15 9.98 23.08
CA SER A 18 2.42 11.25 22.37
C SER A 18 2.27 11.12 20.86
N MET A 19 2.58 9.95 20.30
CA MET A 19 2.37 9.67 18.87
C MET A 19 0.88 9.60 18.53
N PHE A 20 0.08 8.86 19.31
CA PHE A 20 -1.38 8.83 19.14
C PHE A 20 -1.97 10.21 19.28
N SER A 21 -1.61 10.94 20.34
CA SER A 21 -2.06 12.31 20.56
C SER A 21 -1.74 13.23 19.38
N SER A 22 -0.54 13.14 18.83
CA SER A 22 -0.13 13.95 17.67
C SER A 22 -0.92 13.60 16.42
N ILE A 23 -1.15 12.31 16.14
CA ILE A 23 -1.96 11.86 15.00
C ILE A 23 -3.39 12.38 15.13
N PHE A 24 -4.02 12.20 16.32
CA PHE A 24 -5.39 12.67 16.53
C PHE A 24 -5.50 14.19 16.52
N ARG A 25 -4.56 14.91 17.13
CA ARG A 25 -4.56 16.38 17.09
C ARG A 25 -4.37 16.90 15.68
N SER A 26 -3.50 16.29 14.88
CA SER A 26 -3.29 16.69 13.49
C SER A 26 -4.50 16.36 12.61
N ALA A 27 -5.19 15.24 12.87
CA ALA A 27 -6.36 14.84 12.09
C ALA A 27 -7.64 15.60 12.46
N PHE A 28 -7.83 15.95 13.75
CA PHE A 28 -9.08 16.51 14.28
C PHE A 28 -8.89 17.83 15.04
N GLY A 29 -7.67 18.38 15.11
CA GLY A 29 -7.40 19.63 15.79
C GLY A 29 -8.14 20.80 15.17
N MET A 30 -8.65 21.74 16.03
CA MET A 30 -9.38 22.94 15.56
C MET A 30 -8.50 23.88 14.73
N GLU A 31 -7.19 23.82 14.84
CA GLU A 31 -6.27 24.54 13.95
C GLU A 31 -6.40 24.06 12.49
N ALA A 32 -6.83 22.82 12.28
CA ALA A 32 -7.20 22.27 10.98
C ALA A 32 -8.39 22.99 10.33
N VAL A 33 -9.26 23.64 11.09
CA VAL A 33 -10.51 24.22 10.61
C VAL A 33 -10.37 25.70 10.25
N VAL A 34 -9.38 26.42 10.77
CA VAL A 34 -9.29 27.89 10.72
C VAL A 34 -8.45 28.44 9.56
N GLY A 35 -7.68 27.64 8.85
CA GLY A 35 -6.84 28.15 7.75
C GLY A 35 -7.02 27.37 6.43
N GLY A 36 -7.24 28.08 5.33
CA GLY A 36 -7.32 27.49 3.98
C GLY A 36 -6.13 26.61 3.59
N LEU A 37 -4.98 26.75 4.26
CA LEU A 37 -3.81 25.88 4.13
C LEU A 37 -4.03 24.48 4.71
N VAL A 38 -4.92 24.35 5.68
CA VAL A 38 -5.21 23.07 6.34
C VAL A 38 -6.21 22.25 5.54
N GLY A 39 -7.18 22.88 4.91
CA GLY A 39 -8.05 22.22 3.94
C GLY A 39 -7.23 21.56 2.82
N GLN A 40 -6.13 22.17 2.42
CA GLN A 40 -5.22 21.64 1.41
C GLN A 40 -4.42 20.42 1.94
N GLY A 41 -3.98 20.45 3.20
CA GLY A 41 -3.30 19.31 3.84
C GLY A 41 -4.20 18.09 4.01
N VAL A 42 -5.44 18.29 4.48
CA VAL A 42 -6.44 17.22 4.60
C VAL A 42 -6.82 16.66 3.22
N LYS A 43 -7.00 17.51 2.22
CA LYS A 43 -7.26 17.08 0.85
C LYS A 43 -6.11 16.21 0.33
N MET A 44 -4.87 16.67 0.49
CA MET A 44 -3.67 15.91 0.07
C MET A 44 -3.56 14.57 0.81
N ALA A 45 -3.83 14.52 2.11
CA ALA A 45 -3.82 13.28 2.89
C ALA A 45 -4.88 12.28 2.39
N ILE A 46 -6.10 12.75 2.09
CA ILE A 46 -7.17 11.92 1.52
C ILE A 46 -6.76 11.43 0.13
N GLU A 47 -6.29 12.31 -0.75
CA GLU A 47 -5.88 11.94 -2.11
C GLU A 47 -4.76 10.90 -2.11
N MET A 48 -3.71 11.12 -1.31
CA MET A 48 -2.59 10.19 -1.20
C MET A 48 -2.99 8.88 -0.52
N GLY A 49 -3.79 8.95 0.54
CA GLY A 49 -4.31 7.77 1.23
C GLY A 49 -5.16 6.90 0.30
N MET A 50 -6.04 7.51 -0.51
CA MET A 50 -6.84 6.78 -1.51
C MET A 50 -5.96 6.16 -2.60
N LYS A 51 -5.04 6.93 -3.20
CA LYS A 51 -4.15 6.43 -4.25
C LYS A 51 -3.32 5.24 -3.75
N ARG A 52 -2.70 5.37 -2.59
CA ARG A 52 -1.84 4.32 -2.02
C ARG A 52 -2.65 3.14 -1.49
N GLY A 53 -3.82 3.37 -0.90
CA GLY A 53 -4.72 2.31 -0.46
C GLY A 53 -5.28 1.49 -1.62
N VAL A 54 -5.70 2.13 -2.71
CA VAL A 54 -6.12 1.42 -3.94
C VAL A 54 -4.97 0.60 -4.51
N PHE A 55 -3.76 1.15 -4.54
CA PHE A 55 -2.58 0.47 -5.05
C PHE A 55 -2.20 -0.75 -4.19
N SER A 56 -2.08 -0.57 -2.86
CA SER A 56 -1.65 -1.62 -1.94
C SER A 56 -2.66 -2.77 -1.82
N ASN A 57 -3.95 -2.44 -1.72
CA ASN A 57 -5.01 -3.42 -1.54
C ASN A 57 -5.57 -3.97 -2.85
N GLU A 58 -5.11 -3.46 -4.00
CA GLU A 58 -5.71 -3.73 -5.32
C GLU A 58 -7.25 -3.47 -5.31
N ALA A 59 -7.69 -2.54 -4.45
CA ALA A 59 -9.10 -2.29 -4.19
C ALA A 59 -9.78 -1.64 -5.41
N GLY A 60 -10.72 -2.35 -6.00
CA GLY A 60 -11.42 -1.88 -7.18
C GLY A 60 -10.68 -2.05 -8.50
N LEU A 61 -9.47 -2.60 -8.53
CA LEU A 61 -8.70 -2.84 -9.75
C LEU A 61 -9.15 -4.10 -10.50
N GLY A 62 -9.67 -5.10 -9.78
CA GLY A 62 -10.08 -6.38 -10.35
C GLY A 62 -8.94 -7.36 -10.62
N SER A 63 -7.70 -7.00 -10.29
CA SER A 63 -6.50 -7.81 -10.49
C SER A 63 -6.44 -9.01 -9.54
N SER A 64 -6.70 -8.80 -8.26
CA SER A 64 -6.64 -9.84 -7.22
C SER A 64 -7.61 -11.00 -7.47
N VAL A 65 -8.72 -10.77 -8.18
CA VAL A 65 -9.70 -11.81 -8.57
C VAL A 65 -9.05 -12.92 -9.38
N MET A 66 -8.01 -12.61 -10.18
CA MET A 66 -7.30 -13.60 -11.00
C MET A 66 -6.59 -14.69 -10.19
N VAL A 67 -6.24 -14.39 -8.93
CA VAL A 67 -5.68 -15.38 -8.00
C VAL A 67 -6.78 -15.97 -7.11
N HIS A 68 -7.68 -15.15 -6.61
CA HIS A 68 -8.76 -15.60 -5.74
C HIS A 68 -9.68 -16.63 -6.41
N CYS A 69 -9.89 -16.56 -7.73
CA CYS A 69 -10.69 -17.55 -8.45
C CYS A 69 -10.08 -18.95 -8.50
N ASN A 70 -8.77 -19.07 -8.24
CA ASN A 70 -8.07 -20.35 -8.19
C ASN A 70 -8.07 -20.99 -6.79
N SER A 71 -8.69 -20.35 -5.81
CA SER A 71 -8.75 -20.87 -4.44
C SER A 71 -9.60 -22.14 -4.36
N ASN A 72 -9.16 -23.12 -3.55
CA ASN A 72 -9.90 -24.37 -3.36
C ASN A 72 -10.95 -24.25 -2.25
N VAL A 73 -11.81 -23.22 -2.35
CA VAL A 73 -12.94 -23.02 -1.43
C VAL A 73 -14.24 -23.50 -2.03
N LYS A 74 -15.11 -24.07 -1.21
CA LYS A 74 -16.41 -24.56 -1.65
C LYS A 74 -17.40 -23.43 -1.98
N GLU A 75 -17.26 -22.30 -1.31
CA GLU A 75 -18.19 -21.16 -1.43
C GLU A 75 -17.46 -19.84 -1.64
N PRO A 76 -17.89 -19.02 -2.62
CA PRO A 76 -17.24 -17.74 -2.94
C PRO A 76 -17.20 -16.77 -1.75
N VAL A 77 -18.21 -16.80 -0.87
CA VAL A 77 -18.32 -15.93 0.30
C VAL A 77 -17.15 -16.16 1.25
N SER A 78 -16.72 -17.41 1.46
CA SER A 78 -15.57 -17.73 2.30
C SER A 78 -14.29 -17.05 1.78
N GLN A 79 -14.07 -17.05 0.47
CA GLN A 79 -12.93 -16.37 -0.13
C GLN A 79 -13.06 -14.84 -0.03
N GLY A 80 -14.28 -14.32 -0.19
CA GLY A 80 -14.55 -12.89 0.00
C GLY A 80 -14.25 -12.40 1.40
N MET A 81 -14.56 -13.20 2.43
CA MET A 81 -14.20 -12.87 3.83
C MET A 81 -12.67 -12.81 4.04
N TRP A 82 -11.90 -13.70 3.42
CA TRP A 82 -10.44 -13.62 3.44
C TRP A 82 -9.93 -12.35 2.77
N GLY A 83 -10.56 -11.90 1.69
CA GLY A 83 -10.25 -10.61 1.06
C GLY A 83 -10.46 -9.43 2.02
N ILE A 84 -11.58 -9.39 2.76
CA ILE A 84 -11.84 -8.35 3.77
C ILE A 84 -10.78 -8.38 4.87
N PHE A 85 -10.44 -9.57 5.38
CA PHE A 85 -9.41 -9.72 6.41
C PHE A 85 -8.03 -9.26 5.91
N SER A 86 -7.66 -9.58 4.69
CA SER A 86 -6.40 -9.16 4.08
C SER A 86 -6.29 -7.64 3.98
N VAL A 87 -7.34 -6.97 3.46
CA VAL A 87 -7.40 -5.51 3.34
C VAL A 87 -7.34 -4.83 4.71
N PHE A 88 -8.06 -5.37 5.71
CA PHE A 88 -7.99 -4.86 7.08
C PHE A 88 -6.58 -4.97 7.66
N THR A 89 -5.95 -6.13 7.49
CA THR A 89 -4.60 -6.37 8.01
C THR A 89 -3.58 -5.44 7.33
N ASP A 90 -3.62 -5.29 6.01
CA ASP A 90 -2.73 -4.40 5.29
C ASP A 90 -2.92 -2.94 5.71
N THR A 91 -4.15 -2.45 5.65
CA THR A 91 -4.44 -1.02 5.85
C THR A 91 -4.38 -0.59 7.31
N ILE A 92 -4.95 -1.38 8.22
CA ILE A 92 -5.02 -0.98 9.63
C ILE A 92 -3.80 -1.46 10.41
N VAL A 93 -3.40 -2.73 10.26
CA VAL A 93 -2.30 -3.26 11.09
C VAL A 93 -0.95 -2.85 10.52
N VAL A 94 -0.65 -3.21 9.26
CA VAL A 94 0.70 -3.00 8.68
C VAL A 94 1.00 -1.51 8.49
N CYS A 95 0.07 -0.73 7.94
CA CYS A 95 0.28 0.71 7.77
C CYS A 95 0.42 1.44 9.11
N SER A 96 -0.35 1.06 10.14
CA SER A 96 -0.20 1.66 11.47
C SER A 96 1.15 1.32 12.11
N LEU A 97 1.61 0.07 12.00
CA LEU A 97 2.93 -0.32 12.50
C LEU A 97 4.04 0.45 11.79
N THR A 98 3.95 0.61 10.48
CA THR A 98 4.91 1.40 9.69
C THR A 98 4.91 2.87 10.12
N ALA A 99 3.73 3.47 10.29
CA ALA A 99 3.59 4.84 10.74
C ALA A 99 4.20 5.03 12.15
N PHE A 100 3.92 4.13 13.10
CA PHE A 100 4.51 4.18 14.43
C PHE A 100 6.02 4.03 14.40
N THR A 101 6.56 3.14 13.57
CA THR A 101 8.01 2.99 13.42
C THR A 101 8.66 4.27 12.93
N ILE A 102 8.06 4.93 11.93
CA ILE A 102 8.55 6.21 11.39
C ILE A 102 8.44 7.33 12.44
N LEU A 103 7.30 7.46 13.11
CA LEU A 103 7.09 8.52 14.12
C LEU A 103 7.94 8.31 15.38
N SER A 104 8.22 7.06 15.76
CA SER A 104 9.09 6.76 16.91
C SER A 104 10.58 6.93 16.63
N SER A 105 10.98 7.05 15.37
CA SER A 105 12.39 7.15 14.98
C SER A 105 13.00 8.52 15.21
N GLY A 106 12.18 9.56 15.47
CA GLY A 106 12.65 10.94 15.61
C GLY A 106 12.94 11.65 14.29
N LEU A 107 12.64 11.03 13.16
CA LEU A 107 12.79 11.66 11.85
C LEU A 107 11.85 12.86 11.66
N PHE A 108 10.71 12.82 12.33
CA PHE A 108 9.70 13.87 12.26
C PHE A 108 9.57 14.62 13.59
N ASP A 109 9.52 15.93 13.51
CA ASP A 109 9.07 16.74 14.61
C ASP A 109 7.54 16.59 14.76
N LEU A 110 7.12 15.99 15.86
CA LEU A 110 5.69 15.72 16.11
C LEU A 110 4.84 16.98 16.34
N GLN A 111 5.47 18.14 16.61
CA GLN A 111 4.77 19.40 16.79
C GLN A 111 4.47 20.07 15.45
N THR A 112 5.44 20.07 14.55
CA THR A 112 5.33 20.71 13.24
C THR A 112 4.86 19.76 12.14
N GLY A 113 4.98 18.43 12.35
CA GLY A 113 4.68 17.40 11.36
C GLY A 113 5.66 17.37 10.19
N ARG A 114 6.81 18.05 10.31
CA ARG A 114 7.84 18.11 9.27
C ARG A 114 9.02 17.21 9.61
N LEU A 115 9.79 16.84 8.59
CA LEU A 115 11.08 16.21 8.80
C LEU A 115 11.98 17.14 9.63
N ALA A 116 12.69 16.59 10.60
CA ALA A 116 13.71 17.34 11.33
C ALA A 116 14.79 17.85 10.35
N GLU A 117 15.36 19.02 10.61
CA GLU A 117 16.26 19.71 9.66
C GLU A 117 17.43 18.83 9.20
N GLU A 118 17.95 17.98 10.09
CA GLU A 118 19.03 17.03 9.79
C GLU A 118 18.63 15.94 8.78
N PHE A 119 17.33 15.68 8.60
CA PHE A 119 16.78 14.69 7.68
C PHE A 119 16.06 15.29 6.46
N ALA A 120 16.17 16.61 6.24
CA ALA A 120 15.52 17.31 5.13
C ALA A 120 15.88 16.73 3.74
N TYR A 121 17.05 16.06 3.61
CA TYR A 121 17.46 15.39 2.38
C TYR A 121 16.50 14.23 1.98
N LEU A 122 15.76 13.65 2.94
CA LEU A 122 14.81 12.57 2.71
C LEU A 122 13.51 13.05 2.02
N GLU A 123 13.23 14.34 1.97
CA GLU A 123 12.05 14.87 1.23
C GLU A 123 12.05 14.44 -0.23
N LYS A 124 13.23 14.28 -0.82
CA LYS A 124 13.40 13.84 -2.21
C LYS A 124 13.60 12.33 -2.37
N GLN A 125 13.69 11.60 -1.27
CA GLN A 125 13.98 10.16 -1.24
C GLN A 125 12.98 9.43 -0.34
N THR A 126 11.70 9.56 -0.64
CA THR A 126 10.61 9.00 0.19
C THR A 126 10.72 7.51 0.44
N GLY A 127 11.23 6.74 -0.53
CA GLY A 127 11.50 5.30 -0.38
C GLY A 127 12.56 4.96 0.69
N SER A 128 13.41 5.91 1.06
CA SER A 128 14.45 5.71 2.06
C SER A 128 13.99 5.95 3.51
N ILE A 129 12.87 6.62 3.72
CA ILE A 129 12.37 7.01 5.06
C ILE A 129 12.23 5.80 5.98
N VAL A 130 11.62 4.72 5.51
CA VAL A 130 11.43 3.49 6.31
C VAL A 130 12.79 2.88 6.69
N GLY A 131 13.73 2.83 5.75
CA GLY A 131 15.08 2.31 5.99
C GLY A 131 15.83 3.11 7.06
N VAL A 132 15.76 4.45 7.00
CA VAL A 132 16.36 5.34 7.98
C VAL A 132 15.66 5.22 9.34
N ALA A 133 14.34 5.10 9.38
CA ALA A 133 13.58 4.89 10.61
C ALA A 133 13.96 3.58 11.31
N PHE A 134 14.11 2.50 10.55
CA PHE A 134 14.57 1.22 11.10
C PHE A 134 16.05 1.30 11.55
N GLN A 135 16.91 2.01 10.81
CA GLN A 135 18.28 2.23 11.20
C GLN A 135 18.39 3.03 12.51
N ALA A 136 17.55 4.06 12.69
CA ALA A 136 17.51 4.83 13.93
C ALA A 136 17.16 3.97 15.16
N ASN A 137 16.21 3.03 15.01
CA ASN A 137 15.75 2.18 16.11
C ASN A 137 16.62 0.94 16.34
N PHE A 138 17.14 0.32 15.26
CA PHE A 138 17.81 -1.00 15.29
C PHE A 138 19.27 -0.96 14.78
N GLY A 139 19.79 0.22 14.50
CA GLY A 139 21.15 0.39 13.94
C GLY A 139 21.28 -0.21 12.53
N GLU A 140 22.50 -0.62 12.17
CA GLU A 140 22.80 -1.19 10.84
C GLU A 140 21.97 -2.44 10.52
N PHE A 141 21.61 -3.24 11.52
CA PHE A 141 20.75 -4.41 11.32
C PHE A 141 19.40 -3.99 10.72
N GLY A 142 18.78 -2.90 11.23
CA GLY A 142 17.52 -2.40 10.71
C GLY A 142 17.61 -2.01 9.24
N ARG A 143 18.68 -1.38 8.82
CA ARG A 143 18.93 -1.00 7.42
C ARG A 143 19.00 -2.23 6.50
N TYR A 144 19.79 -3.23 6.87
CA TYR A 144 19.90 -4.47 6.07
C TYR A 144 18.61 -5.25 6.05
N PHE A 145 17.90 -5.32 7.18
CA PHE A 145 16.60 -5.97 7.27
C PHE A 145 15.59 -5.36 6.28
N VAL A 146 15.46 -4.04 6.28
CA VAL A 146 14.55 -3.33 5.35
C VAL A 146 14.98 -3.54 3.90
N ALA A 147 16.27 -3.49 3.59
CA ALA A 147 16.75 -3.70 2.23
C ALA A 147 16.41 -5.10 1.70
N ILE A 148 16.62 -6.14 2.53
CA ILE A 148 16.27 -7.51 2.18
C ILE A 148 14.75 -7.68 2.05
N ALA A 149 13.97 -7.13 2.98
CA ALA A 149 12.52 -7.17 2.94
C ALA A 149 11.96 -6.51 1.66
N LEU A 150 12.46 -5.33 1.30
CA LEU A 150 12.07 -4.64 0.07
C LEU A 150 12.43 -5.44 -1.18
N LEU A 151 13.60 -6.08 -1.21
CA LEU A 151 13.99 -6.95 -2.32
C LEU A 151 13.01 -8.12 -2.49
N LEU A 152 12.66 -8.79 -1.39
CA LEU A 152 11.73 -9.91 -1.41
C LEU A 152 10.30 -9.48 -1.80
N PHE A 153 9.84 -8.34 -1.29
CA PHE A 153 8.53 -7.79 -1.64
C PHE A 153 8.47 -7.35 -3.11
N ALA A 154 9.49 -6.66 -3.61
CA ALA A 154 9.54 -6.27 -5.02
C ALA A 154 9.54 -7.49 -5.94
N PHE A 155 10.30 -8.53 -5.59
CA PHE A 155 10.35 -9.78 -6.35
C PHE A 155 9.00 -10.51 -6.35
N SER A 156 8.40 -10.72 -5.17
CA SER A 156 7.10 -11.40 -5.05
C SER A 156 5.97 -10.64 -5.75
N THR A 157 5.95 -9.30 -5.63
CA THR A 157 5.00 -8.44 -6.32
C THR A 157 5.14 -8.53 -7.83
N SER A 158 6.38 -8.50 -8.33
CA SER A 158 6.64 -8.65 -9.78
C SER A 158 6.17 -10.00 -10.31
N LEU A 159 6.32 -11.08 -9.53
CA LEU A 159 5.79 -12.40 -9.89
C LEU A 159 4.25 -12.40 -9.93
N GLY A 160 3.60 -11.80 -8.93
CA GLY A 160 2.14 -11.67 -8.87
C GLY A 160 1.58 -10.91 -10.08
N TRP A 161 2.11 -9.74 -10.36
CA TRP A 161 1.69 -8.92 -11.51
C TRP A 161 1.98 -9.59 -12.86
N SER A 162 3.11 -10.30 -12.98
CA SER A 162 3.39 -11.12 -14.17
C SER A 162 2.32 -12.20 -14.37
N HIS A 163 1.86 -12.82 -13.28
CA HIS A 163 0.79 -13.83 -13.35
C HIS A 163 -0.54 -13.21 -13.78
N TYR A 164 -0.94 -12.08 -13.17
CA TYR A 164 -2.16 -11.37 -13.54
C TYR A 164 -2.19 -11.03 -15.04
N GLY A 165 -1.13 -10.36 -15.50
CA GLY A 165 -1.06 -9.98 -16.90
C GLY A 165 -0.96 -11.18 -17.84
N THR A 166 -0.26 -12.27 -17.44
CA THR A 166 -0.24 -13.51 -18.22
C THR A 166 -1.65 -14.07 -18.40
N LYS A 167 -2.46 -14.12 -17.33
CA LYS A 167 -3.85 -14.60 -17.38
C LYS A 167 -4.75 -13.71 -18.22
N ALA A 168 -4.64 -12.41 -18.08
CA ALA A 168 -5.36 -11.46 -18.91
C ALA A 168 -5.01 -11.60 -20.40
N PHE A 169 -3.71 -11.73 -20.69
CA PHE A 169 -3.21 -11.88 -22.06
C PHE A 169 -3.60 -13.23 -22.68
N GLU A 170 -3.55 -14.31 -21.88
CA GLU A 170 -4.02 -15.63 -22.26
C GLU A 170 -5.52 -15.63 -22.65
N TYR A 171 -6.33 -14.90 -21.87
CA TYR A 171 -7.77 -14.76 -22.15
C TYR A 171 -8.03 -14.04 -23.47
N LEU A 172 -7.28 -13.01 -23.80
CA LEU A 172 -7.48 -12.21 -25.02
C LEU A 172 -6.89 -12.85 -26.27
N PHE A 173 -5.69 -13.45 -26.17
CA PHE A 173 -4.88 -13.86 -27.32
C PHE A 173 -4.55 -15.36 -27.34
N GLY A 174 -5.01 -16.10 -26.33
CA GLY A 174 -4.77 -17.52 -26.21
C GLY A 174 -3.39 -17.87 -25.60
N THR A 175 -3.23 -19.17 -25.28
CA THR A 175 -2.06 -19.67 -24.55
C THR A 175 -0.73 -19.49 -25.28
N LYS A 176 -0.73 -19.52 -26.63
CA LYS A 176 0.49 -19.38 -27.43
C LYS A 176 1.12 -17.99 -27.33
N ALA A 177 0.34 -16.96 -27.03
CA ALA A 177 0.79 -15.60 -26.94
C ALA A 177 1.40 -15.24 -25.58
N THR A 178 1.26 -16.11 -24.57
CA THR A 178 1.73 -15.84 -23.19
C THR A 178 3.25 -15.70 -23.11
N LEU A 179 4.01 -16.41 -23.95
CA LEU A 179 5.47 -16.29 -23.99
C LEU A 179 5.89 -14.89 -24.42
N PHE A 180 5.23 -14.35 -25.46
CA PHE A 180 5.48 -12.98 -25.93
C PHE A 180 5.23 -11.97 -24.80
N TYR A 181 4.10 -12.09 -24.10
CA TYR A 181 3.80 -11.22 -22.96
C TYR A 181 4.89 -11.28 -21.90
N LYS A 182 5.36 -12.47 -21.51
CA LYS A 182 6.40 -12.63 -20.49
C LYS A 182 7.72 -11.97 -20.89
N ILE A 183 8.11 -12.08 -22.15
CA ILE A 183 9.32 -11.41 -22.66
C ILE A 183 9.16 -9.89 -22.57
N VAL A 184 8.03 -9.35 -23.03
CA VAL A 184 7.75 -7.92 -22.94
C VAL A 184 7.70 -7.44 -21.51
N PHE A 185 7.10 -8.23 -20.58
CA PHE A 185 7.05 -7.91 -19.16
C PHE A 185 8.45 -7.80 -18.53
N VAL A 186 9.35 -8.75 -18.83
CA VAL A 186 10.73 -8.70 -18.34
C VAL A 186 11.46 -7.46 -18.89
N LEU A 187 11.30 -7.17 -20.18
CA LEU A 187 11.89 -5.96 -20.76
C LEU A 187 11.33 -4.68 -20.14
N ALA A 188 10.03 -4.65 -19.82
CA ALA A 188 9.40 -3.54 -19.13
C ALA A 188 9.93 -3.32 -17.71
N ILE A 189 10.30 -4.39 -16.99
CA ILE A 189 10.97 -4.27 -15.66
C ILE A 189 12.30 -3.53 -15.82
N PHE A 190 13.13 -3.89 -16.81
CA PHE A 190 14.39 -3.19 -17.07
C PHE A 190 14.15 -1.72 -17.44
N GLY A 191 13.16 -1.44 -18.31
CA GLY A 191 12.76 -0.06 -18.64
C GLY A 191 12.31 0.72 -17.40
N GLY A 192 11.47 0.13 -16.58
CA GLY A 192 10.96 0.73 -15.34
C GLY A 192 12.07 1.04 -14.33
N ALA A 193 13.07 0.16 -14.22
CA ALA A 193 14.21 0.37 -13.33
C ALA A 193 15.10 1.59 -13.72
N THR A 194 15.00 2.05 -14.96
CA THR A 194 15.71 3.24 -15.46
C THR A 194 14.87 4.52 -15.42
N MET A 195 13.58 4.40 -15.09
CA MET A 195 12.67 5.54 -14.98
C MET A 195 12.90 6.33 -13.70
N GLY A 196 12.63 7.64 -13.75
CA GLY A 196 12.54 8.45 -12.54
C GLY A 196 11.34 8.05 -11.69
N GLU A 197 11.49 8.10 -10.36
CA GLU A 197 10.47 7.69 -9.39
C GLU A 197 9.10 8.35 -9.65
N ASN A 198 9.07 9.66 -9.88
CA ASN A 198 7.83 10.39 -10.13
C ASN A 198 7.08 9.89 -11.36
N LEU A 199 7.79 9.66 -12.47
CA LEU A 199 7.19 9.16 -13.70
C LEU A 199 6.62 7.75 -13.51
N ALA A 200 7.33 6.89 -12.78
CA ALA A 200 6.87 5.53 -12.48
C ALA A 200 5.56 5.56 -11.67
N TRP A 201 5.46 6.45 -10.67
CA TRP A 201 4.25 6.62 -9.87
C TRP A 201 3.08 7.19 -10.68
N GLU A 202 3.31 8.22 -11.51
CA GLU A 202 2.26 8.83 -12.36
C GLU A 202 1.68 7.83 -13.37
N LEU A 203 2.55 7.04 -14.01
CA LEU A 203 2.11 5.97 -14.92
C LEU A 203 1.31 4.91 -14.17
N SER A 204 1.80 4.46 -13.02
CA SER A 204 1.10 3.47 -12.20
C SER A 204 -0.28 3.96 -11.76
N ASP A 205 -0.38 5.18 -11.23
CA ASP A 205 -1.66 5.77 -10.80
C ASP A 205 -2.63 5.91 -11.98
N THR A 206 -2.13 6.28 -13.17
CA THR A 206 -2.95 6.41 -14.39
C THR A 206 -3.51 5.05 -14.84
N PHE A 207 -2.66 4.04 -14.95
CA PHE A 207 -3.11 2.71 -15.37
C PHE A 207 -4.02 2.05 -14.34
N ASN A 208 -3.77 2.22 -13.05
CA ASN A 208 -4.67 1.77 -12.00
C ASN A 208 -6.05 2.44 -12.11
N GLY A 209 -6.09 3.74 -12.35
CA GLY A 209 -7.35 4.46 -12.60
C GLY A 209 -8.12 3.91 -13.80
N MET A 210 -7.41 3.59 -14.88
CA MET A 210 -8.03 2.99 -16.07
C MET A 210 -8.58 1.58 -15.81
N MET A 211 -7.88 0.76 -15.02
CA MET A 211 -8.34 -0.58 -14.62
C MET A 211 -9.56 -0.53 -13.72
N MET A 212 -9.65 0.48 -12.85
CA MET A 212 -10.73 0.63 -11.90
C MET A 212 -12.09 0.85 -12.57
N ILE A 213 -12.15 1.63 -13.65
CA ILE A 213 -13.41 1.98 -14.33
C ILE A 213 -14.20 0.74 -14.78
N PRO A 214 -13.66 -0.15 -15.62
CA PRO A 214 -14.41 -1.33 -16.07
C PRO A 214 -14.71 -2.30 -14.93
N ASN A 215 -13.82 -2.41 -13.94
CA ASN A 215 -14.06 -3.30 -12.80
C ASN A 215 -15.21 -2.80 -11.92
N LEU A 216 -15.29 -1.49 -11.63
CA LEU A 216 -16.41 -0.93 -10.84
C LEU A 216 -17.75 -1.15 -11.53
N ILE A 217 -17.80 -1.02 -12.85
CA ILE A 217 -19.02 -1.34 -13.61
C ILE A 217 -19.40 -2.82 -13.40
N GLY A 218 -18.42 -3.72 -13.52
CA GLY A 218 -18.64 -5.15 -13.28
C GLY A 218 -19.13 -5.46 -11.87
N VAL A 219 -18.51 -4.86 -10.85
CA VAL A 219 -18.90 -5.02 -9.43
C VAL A 219 -20.31 -4.52 -9.18
N LEU A 220 -20.69 -3.36 -9.74
CA LEU A 220 -22.06 -2.82 -9.61
C LEU A 220 -23.09 -3.73 -10.26
N VAL A 221 -22.83 -4.23 -11.46
CA VAL A 221 -23.73 -5.16 -12.16
C VAL A 221 -23.88 -6.48 -11.41
N LEU A 222 -22.80 -6.98 -10.81
CA LEU A 222 -22.79 -8.24 -10.06
C LEU A 222 -23.27 -8.11 -8.61
N SER A 223 -23.46 -6.89 -8.09
CA SER A 223 -23.83 -6.64 -6.69
C SER A 223 -25.10 -7.40 -6.23
N PRO A 224 -26.17 -7.55 -7.03
CA PRO A 224 -27.34 -8.33 -6.62
C PRO A 224 -27.02 -9.83 -6.45
N MET A 225 -26.10 -10.36 -7.27
CA MET A 225 -25.65 -11.75 -7.16
C MET A 225 -24.82 -11.95 -5.88
N VAL A 226 -23.91 -11.03 -5.60
CA VAL A 226 -23.11 -11.04 -4.36
C VAL A 226 -24.02 -11.02 -3.13
N TYR A 227 -25.01 -10.12 -3.10
CA TYR A 227 -25.98 -10.05 -2.03
C TYR A 227 -26.74 -11.38 -1.82
N LYS A 228 -27.20 -11.98 -2.91
CA LYS A 228 -27.93 -13.27 -2.87
C LYS A 228 -27.04 -14.40 -2.33
N CYS A 229 -25.79 -14.49 -2.79
CA CYS A 229 -24.84 -15.49 -2.32
C CYS A 229 -24.51 -15.30 -0.83
N THR A 230 -24.26 -14.06 -0.40
CA THR A 230 -23.96 -13.73 0.99
C THR A 230 -25.13 -14.03 1.91
N LYS A 231 -26.35 -13.63 1.52
CA LYS A 231 -27.56 -13.93 2.30
C LYS A 231 -27.77 -15.43 2.46
N ASN A 232 -27.64 -16.19 1.39
CA ASN A 232 -27.78 -17.65 1.41
C ASN A 232 -26.70 -18.29 2.32
N TYR A 233 -25.47 -17.79 2.26
CA TYR A 233 -24.39 -18.26 3.15
C TYR A 233 -24.70 -18.00 4.62
N ILE A 234 -25.16 -16.79 4.97
CA ILE A 234 -25.53 -16.42 6.33
C ILE A 234 -26.71 -17.26 6.83
N ASP A 235 -27.74 -17.40 6.02
CA ASP A 235 -28.93 -18.18 6.39
C ASP A 235 -28.58 -19.65 6.67
N ARG A 236 -27.63 -20.25 5.97
CA ARG A 236 -27.22 -21.66 6.17
C ARG A 236 -26.20 -21.86 7.31
N HIS A 237 -25.28 -20.92 7.52
CA HIS A 237 -24.17 -21.13 8.43
C HIS A 237 -24.24 -20.33 9.74
N VAL A 238 -24.98 -19.23 9.79
CA VAL A 238 -25.01 -18.34 10.95
C VAL A 238 -26.35 -18.40 11.70
N ARG A 239 -27.47 -18.51 10.99
CA ARG A 239 -28.79 -18.51 11.63
C ARG A 239 -29.21 -19.87 12.24
N HIS A 240 -28.44 -20.91 11.99
CA HIS A 240 -28.66 -22.25 12.54
C HIS A 240 -27.66 -22.60 13.66
N MET A 241 -26.81 -21.64 14.11
CA MET A 241 -26.05 -21.71 15.35
C MET A 241 -26.83 -21.04 16.47
#